data_9ba80bf494726801b113d9ac66a24e59
#
_entry.id   9ba80bf494726801b113d9ac66a24e59
#
_cell.length_a   1.000
_cell.length_b   1.000
_cell.length_c   1.000
_cell.angle_alpha   90.00
_cell.angle_beta   90.00
_cell.angle_gamma   90.00
#
_symmetry.space_group_name_H-M   'P 1'
#
loop_
_entity.id
_entity.type
_entity.pdbx_description
1 polymer ?
#
loop_
_entity_poly.entity_id
_entity_poly.type
_entity_poly.pdbx_seq_one_letter_code
_entity_poly.pdbx_strand_id
1 'polypeptide(L)'
;MRIAVLGGDGFVGWPTALHLSNLGHEIHILDNLSRRWIDTELGVQSLTPMDSIQERCRIWHQETGRRIHFHLLDLATEYERLKAWLAENRPDAVIHFAEQRAAPYSMKTDRHKVYTVGNNINATHNLLAALVETGIDAHLVHLGTMGVYGYSTIGAPIPEGYLDVSVDTAAGPRGQQILYPTRPGSVYHMTKSLDQILFQFYAQNDGLRITDLHQGIVWGTHTDQTRRHEQLINRFDYDGDYGTVLNRFLIQAAIGYPLTVHGTGGQTRAFIHLQDSVRCIELALKDAPAAGERVRIFNQMTETHRVRDLAELIARMAGAKVAYLPNPRKEADENELVVKNDQFLALGLKPITLAEGLLSEVVDVARKYAHRIDRSRVPAVSAWTKDIAQRVEHDPEGKRLRSVS
;
A
#
# COMPACT_ATOMS: atom_id res chain seq x y z
N MET A 1 6.50 -21.73 -10.20
CA MET A 1 7.19 -21.31 -8.97
C MET A 1 6.27 -21.60 -7.78
N ARG A 2 6.87 -21.93 -6.64
CA ARG A 2 6.20 -21.86 -5.33
C ARG A 2 6.40 -20.45 -4.76
N ILE A 3 5.33 -19.75 -4.42
CA ILE A 3 5.39 -18.36 -3.99
C ILE A 3 4.69 -18.21 -2.64
N ALA A 4 5.40 -17.63 -1.67
CA ALA A 4 4.85 -17.22 -0.40
C ALA A 4 4.30 -15.78 -0.52
N VAL A 5 3.02 -15.56 -0.18
CA VAL A 5 2.38 -14.26 -0.13
C VAL A 5 2.10 -13.91 1.33
N LEU A 6 2.97 -13.12 1.92
CA LEU A 6 2.89 -12.68 3.31
C LEU A 6 1.95 -11.48 3.41
N GLY A 7 0.91 -11.59 4.24
CA GLY A 7 -0.16 -10.58 4.29
C GLY A 7 -1.21 -10.75 3.18
N GLY A 8 -1.47 -11.99 2.79
CA GLY A 8 -2.33 -12.32 1.65
C GLY A 8 -3.83 -12.13 1.88
N ASP A 9 -4.31 -11.84 3.10
CA ASP A 9 -5.70 -11.43 3.36
C ASP A 9 -5.91 -9.91 3.20
N GLY A 10 -4.83 -9.17 2.94
CA GLY A 10 -4.82 -7.72 2.79
C GLY A 10 -5.36 -7.22 1.45
N PHE A 11 -5.46 -5.87 1.33
CA PHE A 11 -6.04 -5.18 0.16
C PHE A 11 -5.29 -5.47 -1.15
N VAL A 12 -3.96 -5.52 -1.14
CA VAL A 12 -3.14 -5.88 -2.32
C VAL A 12 -2.77 -7.35 -2.31
N GLY A 13 -2.63 -7.96 -1.13
CA GLY A 13 -2.19 -9.35 -0.98
C GLY A 13 -3.15 -10.36 -1.60
N TRP A 14 -4.45 -10.22 -1.34
CA TRP A 14 -5.46 -11.13 -1.87
C TRP A 14 -5.52 -11.14 -3.40
N PRO A 15 -5.71 -10.00 -4.09
CA PRO A 15 -5.70 -9.99 -5.56
C PRO A 15 -4.37 -10.45 -6.16
N THR A 16 -3.23 -10.21 -5.49
CA THR A 16 -1.92 -10.73 -5.91
C THR A 16 -1.89 -12.27 -5.84
N ALA A 17 -2.37 -12.85 -4.74
CA ALA A 17 -2.43 -14.31 -4.59
C ALA A 17 -3.30 -14.95 -5.69
N LEU A 18 -4.46 -14.36 -5.99
CA LEU A 18 -5.33 -14.83 -7.07
C LEU A 18 -4.67 -14.70 -8.45
N HIS A 19 -4.05 -13.54 -8.73
CA HIS A 19 -3.40 -13.27 -10.00
C HIS A 19 -2.28 -14.28 -10.28
N LEU A 20 -1.37 -14.46 -9.32
CA LEU A 20 -0.24 -15.38 -9.46
C LEU A 20 -0.71 -16.85 -9.51
N SER A 21 -1.73 -17.22 -8.74
CA SER A 21 -2.37 -18.55 -8.85
C SER A 21 -2.96 -18.76 -10.24
N ASN A 22 -3.60 -17.74 -10.83
CA ASN A 22 -4.15 -17.82 -12.18
C ASN A 22 -3.06 -18.03 -13.25
N LEU A 23 -1.85 -17.52 -13.03
CA LEU A 23 -0.68 -17.75 -13.89
C LEU A 23 -0.06 -19.15 -13.73
N GLY A 24 -0.56 -19.97 -12.80
CA GLY A 24 -0.12 -21.33 -12.60
C GLY A 24 0.96 -21.51 -11.53
N HIS A 25 1.18 -20.51 -10.70
CA HIS A 25 2.08 -20.64 -9.55
C HIS A 25 1.39 -21.36 -8.38
N GLU A 26 2.15 -22.10 -7.60
CA GLU A 26 1.74 -22.67 -6.31
C GLU A 26 1.81 -21.57 -5.26
N ILE A 27 0.67 -21.20 -4.67
CA ILE A 27 0.54 -20.06 -3.78
C ILE A 27 0.28 -20.50 -2.35
N HIS A 28 1.11 -19.96 -1.44
CA HIS A 28 0.97 -20.09 0.00
C HIS A 28 0.77 -18.70 0.60
N ILE A 29 -0.39 -18.45 1.20
CA ILE A 29 -0.67 -17.24 1.97
C ILE A 29 -0.26 -17.48 3.42
N LEU A 30 0.56 -16.58 3.96
CA LEU A 30 0.88 -16.50 5.39
C LEU A 30 0.34 -15.17 5.91
N ASP A 31 -0.56 -15.22 6.91
CA ASP A 31 -1.21 -14.02 7.43
C ASP A 31 -1.62 -14.26 8.89
N ASN A 32 -1.52 -13.25 9.75
CA ASN A 32 -1.98 -13.30 11.13
C ASN A 32 -3.41 -12.75 11.31
N LEU A 33 -4.04 -12.31 10.21
CA LEU A 33 -5.37 -11.71 10.16
C LEU A 33 -5.51 -10.42 11.00
N SER A 34 -4.39 -9.78 11.33
CA SER A 34 -4.37 -8.57 12.17
C SER A 34 -5.23 -7.44 11.58
N ARG A 35 -5.33 -7.35 10.25
CA ARG A 35 -6.17 -6.32 9.62
C ARG A 35 -7.65 -6.47 9.97
N ARG A 36 -8.14 -7.69 10.17
CA ARG A 36 -9.53 -7.95 10.62
C ARG A 36 -9.73 -7.55 12.07
N TRP A 37 -8.72 -7.77 12.93
CA TRP A 37 -8.75 -7.32 14.33
C TRP A 37 -8.73 -5.80 14.44
N ILE A 38 -7.96 -5.13 13.60
CA ILE A 38 -7.92 -3.67 13.52
C ILE A 38 -9.29 -3.11 13.10
N ASP A 39 -10.05 -3.78 12.21
CA ASP A 39 -11.42 -3.38 11.90
C ASP A 39 -12.29 -3.36 13.17
N THR A 40 -12.18 -4.40 14.00
CA THR A 40 -12.91 -4.48 15.27
C THR A 40 -12.46 -3.40 16.25
N GLU A 41 -11.14 -3.16 16.38
CA GLU A 41 -10.58 -2.11 17.24
C GLU A 41 -11.10 -0.72 16.86
N LEU A 42 -11.15 -0.44 15.57
CA LEU A 42 -11.62 0.85 15.03
C LEU A 42 -13.15 0.97 15.00
N GLY A 43 -13.89 -0.12 15.25
CA GLY A 43 -15.34 -0.18 15.09
C GLY A 43 -15.78 0.07 13.65
N VAL A 44 -15.02 -0.43 12.68
CA VAL A 44 -15.30 -0.34 11.24
C VAL A 44 -15.38 -1.72 10.63
N GLN A 45 -15.81 -1.79 9.39
CA GLN A 45 -15.77 -3.02 8.58
C GLN A 45 -15.45 -2.66 7.14
N SER A 46 -14.96 -3.62 6.37
CA SER A 46 -14.89 -3.45 4.92
C SER A 46 -16.27 -3.17 4.35
N LEU A 47 -16.37 -2.23 3.40
CA LEU A 47 -17.61 -1.96 2.68
C LEU A 47 -18.11 -3.22 1.97
N THR A 48 -17.22 -3.92 1.28
CA THR A 48 -17.52 -5.21 0.67
C THR A 48 -17.55 -6.32 1.71
N PRO A 49 -18.46 -7.31 1.62
CA PRO A 49 -18.46 -8.44 2.53
C PRO A 49 -17.16 -9.25 2.39
N MET A 50 -16.60 -9.65 3.53
CA MET A 50 -15.35 -10.39 3.60
C MET A 50 -15.57 -11.75 4.28
N ASP A 51 -15.65 -12.79 3.48
CA ASP A 51 -15.65 -14.15 3.99
C ASP A 51 -14.31 -14.53 4.65
N SER A 52 -14.27 -15.65 5.37
CA SER A 52 -13.02 -16.18 5.89
C SER A 52 -12.03 -16.45 4.75
N ILE A 53 -10.73 -16.36 5.03
CA ILE A 53 -9.71 -16.61 4.01
C ILE A 53 -9.80 -18.06 3.50
N GLN A 54 -10.16 -19.02 4.38
CA GLN A 54 -10.36 -20.41 4.01
C GLN A 54 -11.50 -20.58 3.00
N GLU A 55 -12.63 -19.90 3.24
CA GLU A 55 -13.77 -19.93 2.33
C GLU A 55 -13.43 -19.28 0.99
N ARG A 56 -12.76 -18.16 0.98
CA ARG A 56 -12.29 -17.49 -0.24
C ARG A 56 -11.34 -18.38 -1.05
N CYS A 57 -10.40 -19.08 -0.39
CA CYS A 57 -9.54 -20.07 -1.05
C CYS A 57 -10.33 -21.26 -1.60
N ARG A 58 -11.37 -21.72 -0.88
CA ARG A 58 -12.27 -22.80 -1.34
C ARG A 58 -13.03 -22.40 -2.61
N ILE A 59 -13.61 -21.20 -2.63
CA ILE A 59 -14.30 -20.63 -3.79
C ILE A 59 -13.34 -20.50 -4.98
N TRP A 60 -12.13 -19.99 -4.75
CA TRP A 60 -11.12 -19.90 -5.81
C TRP A 60 -10.81 -21.28 -6.42
N HIS A 61 -10.69 -22.29 -5.58
CA HIS A 61 -10.47 -23.66 -6.05
C HIS A 61 -11.67 -24.19 -6.87
N GLN A 62 -12.89 -23.91 -6.45
CA GLN A 62 -14.10 -24.30 -7.21
C GLN A 62 -14.17 -23.63 -8.58
N GLU A 63 -13.85 -22.33 -8.65
CA GLU A 63 -13.90 -21.55 -9.88
C GLU A 63 -12.78 -21.89 -10.88
N THR A 64 -11.63 -22.35 -10.39
CA THR A 64 -10.43 -22.46 -11.24
C THR A 64 -9.75 -23.82 -11.24
N GLY A 65 -10.11 -24.71 -10.33
CA GLY A 65 -9.38 -25.95 -10.06
C GLY A 65 -8.03 -25.75 -9.35
N ARG A 66 -7.62 -24.50 -9.07
CA ARG A 66 -6.32 -24.16 -8.49
C ARG A 66 -6.44 -23.98 -6.98
N ARG A 67 -5.46 -24.49 -6.24
CA ARG A 67 -5.43 -24.35 -4.78
C ARG A 67 -4.55 -23.20 -4.36
N ILE A 68 -5.00 -22.49 -3.35
CA ILE A 68 -4.20 -21.53 -2.56
C ILE A 68 -4.17 -22.09 -1.13
N HIS A 69 -2.97 -22.21 -0.58
CA HIS A 69 -2.74 -22.72 0.78
C HIS A 69 -2.72 -21.55 1.75
N PHE A 70 -3.39 -21.67 2.88
CA PHE A 70 -3.41 -20.66 3.93
C PHE A 70 -2.73 -21.17 5.19
N HIS A 71 -1.84 -20.36 5.75
CA HIS A 71 -1.12 -20.60 6.99
C HIS A 71 -1.33 -19.42 7.93
N LEU A 72 -1.90 -19.68 9.10
CA LEU A 72 -2.03 -18.67 10.15
C LEU A 72 -0.66 -18.52 10.84
N LEU A 73 0.01 -17.38 10.64
CA LEU A 73 1.34 -17.12 11.16
C LEU A 73 1.58 -15.63 11.32
N ASP A 74 2.13 -15.24 12.48
CA ASP A 74 2.56 -13.88 12.78
C ASP A 74 4.08 -13.76 12.59
N LEU A 75 4.49 -13.05 11.52
CA LEU A 75 5.91 -12.89 11.20
C LEU A 75 6.68 -12.11 12.27
N ALA A 76 6.01 -11.16 12.93
CA ALA A 76 6.67 -10.28 13.90
C ALA A 76 7.00 -11.00 15.21
N THR A 77 6.25 -12.05 15.58
CA THR A 77 6.34 -12.70 16.89
C THR A 77 6.67 -14.19 16.84
N GLU A 78 6.49 -14.86 15.71
CA GLU A 78 6.62 -16.31 15.58
C GLU A 78 7.84 -16.72 14.71
N TYR A 79 9.03 -16.17 15.00
CA TYR A 79 10.25 -16.37 14.22
C TYR A 79 10.56 -17.84 13.92
N GLU A 80 10.57 -18.72 14.93
CA GLU A 80 10.91 -20.13 14.75
C GLU A 80 9.89 -20.89 13.87
N ARG A 81 8.61 -20.51 13.92
CA ARG A 81 7.58 -21.06 13.02
C ARG A 81 7.78 -20.59 11.60
N LEU A 82 8.12 -19.32 11.40
CA LEU A 82 8.46 -18.78 10.07
C LEU A 82 9.66 -19.52 9.46
N LYS A 83 10.73 -19.67 10.23
CA LYS A 83 11.95 -20.37 9.82
C LYS A 83 11.65 -21.84 9.45
N ALA A 84 10.91 -22.55 10.31
CA ALA A 84 10.50 -23.92 10.04
C ALA A 84 9.67 -24.04 8.76
N TRP A 85 8.69 -23.13 8.58
CA TRP A 85 7.85 -23.11 7.38
C TRP A 85 8.69 -22.87 6.12
N LEU A 86 9.63 -21.92 6.15
CA LEU A 86 10.55 -21.66 5.03
C LEU A 86 11.40 -22.87 4.70
N ALA A 87 12.00 -23.50 5.70
CA ALA A 87 12.86 -24.68 5.51
C ALA A 87 12.10 -25.85 4.86
N GLU A 88 10.85 -26.07 5.27
CA GLU A 88 9.98 -27.13 4.75
C GLU A 88 9.50 -26.84 3.33
N ASN A 89 9.02 -25.62 3.08
CA ASN A 89 8.32 -25.26 1.84
C ASN A 89 9.26 -24.73 0.74
N ARG A 90 10.41 -24.19 1.09
CA ARG A 90 11.45 -23.67 0.17
C ARG A 90 10.87 -22.88 -1.02
N PRO A 91 10.21 -21.74 -0.78
CA PRO A 91 9.64 -20.96 -1.86
C PRO A 91 10.70 -20.42 -2.83
N ASP A 92 10.35 -20.33 -4.12
CA ASP A 92 11.19 -19.68 -5.15
C ASP A 92 11.13 -18.14 -5.01
N ALA A 93 10.03 -17.62 -4.49
CA ALA A 93 9.85 -16.20 -4.25
C ALA A 93 8.96 -15.94 -3.02
N VAL A 94 9.22 -14.82 -2.37
CA VAL A 94 8.43 -14.32 -1.24
C VAL A 94 7.95 -12.92 -1.56
N ILE A 95 6.63 -12.68 -1.46
CA ILE A 95 6.04 -11.36 -1.63
C ILE A 95 5.58 -10.87 -0.27
N HIS A 96 6.14 -9.74 0.19
CA HIS A 96 5.96 -9.27 1.55
C HIS A 96 5.04 -8.06 1.63
N PHE A 97 3.79 -8.31 2.09
CA PHE A 97 2.76 -7.30 2.42
C PHE A 97 2.40 -7.28 3.91
N ALA A 98 2.99 -8.18 4.72
CA ALA A 98 2.56 -8.42 6.11
C ALA A 98 2.99 -7.31 7.06
N GLU A 99 2.55 -6.09 6.77
CA GLU A 99 2.84 -4.90 7.56
C GLU A 99 1.59 -4.04 7.76
N GLN A 100 1.55 -3.29 8.86
CA GLN A 100 0.58 -2.23 9.06
C GLN A 100 0.86 -1.11 8.06
N ARG A 101 -0.07 -0.85 7.11
CA ARG A 101 0.12 -0.02 5.93
C ARG A 101 -0.47 1.38 6.01
N ALA A 102 -1.16 1.71 7.09
CA ALA A 102 -1.92 2.95 7.16
C ALA A 102 -1.18 4.04 7.94
N ALA A 103 -0.79 5.09 7.23
CA ALA A 103 -0.14 6.24 7.85
C ALA A 103 -1.02 6.90 8.94
N PRO A 104 -2.34 7.14 8.73
CA PRO A 104 -3.19 7.70 9.78
C PRO A 104 -3.26 6.80 11.03
N TYR A 105 -3.47 5.50 10.87
CA TYR A 105 -3.49 4.56 11.98
C TYR A 105 -2.18 4.60 12.77
N SER A 106 -1.02 4.63 12.10
CA SER A 106 0.29 4.69 12.74
C SER A 106 0.51 5.94 13.60
N MET A 107 -0.27 7.00 13.39
CA MET A 107 -0.14 8.29 14.08
C MET A 107 -1.24 8.55 15.13
N LYS A 108 -2.18 7.62 15.30
CA LYS A 108 -3.39 7.79 16.10
C LYS A 108 -3.11 7.99 17.58
N THR A 109 -2.30 7.14 18.19
CA THR A 109 -1.82 7.24 19.57
C THR A 109 -0.41 6.66 19.70
N ASP A 110 0.25 6.86 20.84
CA ASP A 110 1.58 6.28 21.07
C ASP A 110 1.55 4.74 21.02
N ARG A 111 0.46 4.10 21.48
CA ARG A 111 0.27 2.66 21.33
C ARG A 111 0.28 2.21 19.86
N HIS A 112 -0.38 2.94 18.97
CA HIS A 112 -0.40 2.64 17.53
C HIS A 112 0.97 2.84 16.89
N LYS A 113 1.74 3.83 17.36
CA LYS A 113 3.15 4.03 16.94
C LYS A 113 4.01 2.83 17.34
N VAL A 114 3.94 2.42 18.61
CA VAL A 114 4.69 1.26 19.12
C VAL A 114 4.30 -0.02 18.37
N TYR A 115 2.99 -0.25 18.19
CA TYR A 115 2.49 -1.39 17.43
C TYR A 115 3.03 -1.38 16.00
N THR A 116 2.95 -0.25 15.29
CA THR A 116 3.40 -0.15 13.90
C THR A 116 4.89 -0.46 13.76
N VAL A 117 5.74 0.11 14.65
CA VAL A 117 7.18 -0.17 14.63
C VAL A 117 7.46 -1.64 14.94
N GLY A 118 6.90 -2.16 16.04
CA GLY A 118 7.13 -3.54 16.45
C GLY A 118 6.64 -4.57 15.43
N ASN A 119 5.46 -4.35 14.84
CA ASN A 119 4.93 -5.23 13.81
C ASN A 119 5.77 -5.18 12.54
N ASN A 120 5.97 -4.00 11.96
CA ASN A 120 6.56 -3.88 10.62
C ASN A 120 8.04 -4.26 10.62
N ILE A 121 8.83 -3.68 11.52
CA ILE A 121 10.27 -3.92 11.54
C ILE A 121 10.60 -5.36 11.93
N ASN A 122 9.92 -5.92 12.94
CA ASN A 122 10.17 -7.30 13.33
C ASN A 122 9.71 -8.29 12.24
N ALA A 123 8.57 -8.04 11.56
CA ALA A 123 8.13 -8.90 10.47
C ALA A 123 9.16 -8.95 9.33
N THR A 124 9.64 -7.79 8.89
CA THR A 124 10.64 -7.68 7.82
C THR A 124 11.98 -8.29 8.27
N HIS A 125 12.48 -7.93 9.45
CA HIS A 125 13.76 -8.42 9.93
C HIS A 125 13.76 -9.93 10.19
N ASN A 126 12.70 -10.47 10.81
CA ASN A 126 12.55 -11.91 11.01
C ASN A 126 12.54 -12.67 9.69
N LEU A 127 11.87 -12.13 8.65
CA LEU A 127 11.86 -12.74 7.32
C LEU A 127 13.27 -12.79 6.73
N LEU A 128 14.01 -11.67 6.75
CA LEU A 128 15.37 -11.60 6.21
C LEU A 128 16.33 -12.57 6.93
N ALA A 129 16.31 -12.56 8.27
CA ALA A 129 17.11 -13.47 9.09
C ALA A 129 16.76 -14.95 8.80
N ALA A 130 15.48 -15.29 8.70
CA ALA A 130 15.04 -16.66 8.42
C ALA A 130 15.44 -17.12 7.01
N LEU A 131 15.42 -16.25 5.99
CA LEU A 131 15.91 -16.55 4.66
C LEU A 131 17.42 -16.87 4.67
N VAL A 132 18.21 -16.08 5.40
CA VAL A 132 19.66 -16.33 5.56
C VAL A 132 19.91 -17.63 6.30
N GLU A 133 19.29 -17.84 7.47
CA GLU A 133 19.50 -19.05 8.28
C GLU A 133 19.11 -20.35 7.56
N THR A 134 18.06 -20.29 6.73
CA THR A 134 17.60 -21.47 5.97
C THR A 134 18.36 -21.69 4.66
N GLY A 135 19.18 -20.73 4.24
CA GLY A 135 19.94 -20.81 2.99
C GLY A 135 19.07 -20.96 1.76
N ILE A 136 17.88 -20.35 1.76
CA ILE A 136 16.93 -20.42 0.65
C ILE A 136 17.22 -19.29 -0.32
N ASP A 137 17.48 -19.65 -1.59
CA ASP A 137 17.63 -18.68 -2.67
C ASP A 137 16.25 -18.25 -3.19
N ALA A 138 15.51 -17.49 -2.39
CA ALA A 138 14.24 -16.92 -2.78
C ALA A 138 14.39 -15.46 -3.22
N HIS A 139 13.63 -15.05 -4.24
CA HIS A 139 13.49 -13.65 -4.59
C HIS A 139 12.47 -12.97 -3.66
N LEU A 140 12.92 -12.05 -2.83
CA LEU A 140 12.05 -11.22 -2.00
C LEU A 140 11.55 -10.01 -2.79
N VAL A 141 10.23 -9.92 -2.99
CA VAL A 141 9.54 -8.73 -3.51
C VAL A 141 8.79 -8.07 -2.36
N HIS A 142 9.26 -6.90 -1.95
CA HIS A 142 8.65 -6.13 -0.87
C HIS A 142 7.75 -5.03 -1.40
N LEU A 143 6.65 -4.76 -0.70
CA LEU A 143 5.78 -3.63 -1.00
C LEU A 143 6.15 -2.44 -0.12
N GLY A 144 7.05 -1.60 -0.64
CA GLY A 144 7.41 -0.31 -0.09
C GLY A 144 6.36 0.76 -0.34
N THR A 145 6.73 2.02 -0.26
CA THR A 145 5.82 3.15 -0.47
C THR A 145 6.55 4.38 -1.03
N MET A 146 5.90 5.12 -1.92
CA MET A 146 6.33 6.47 -2.31
C MET A 146 6.48 7.44 -1.13
N GLY A 147 5.81 7.14 0.00
CA GLY A 147 5.90 7.96 1.22
C GLY A 147 7.28 8.03 1.86
N VAL A 148 8.22 7.14 1.49
CA VAL A 148 9.62 7.21 1.95
C VAL A 148 10.35 8.46 1.43
N TYR A 149 9.98 8.95 0.24
CA TYR A 149 10.57 10.15 -0.36
C TYR A 149 10.08 11.45 0.30
N GLY A 150 9.03 11.38 1.11
CA GLY A 150 8.39 12.56 1.71
C GLY A 150 7.46 13.28 0.72
N TYR A 151 7.06 14.50 1.09
CA TYR A 151 6.09 15.30 0.35
C TYR A 151 6.69 16.54 -0.29
N SER A 152 8.00 16.68 -0.27
CA SER A 152 8.72 17.78 -0.92
C SER A 152 9.81 17.22 -1.81
N THR A 153 9.86 17.66 -3.06
CA THR A 153 10.97 17.37 -3.95
C THR A 153 12.08 18.40 -3.77
N ILE A 154 13.29 18.05 -4.19
CA ILE A 154 14.44 18.97 -4.26
C ILE A 154 14.43 19.78 -5.58
N GLY A 155 13.27 19.87 -6.25
CA GLY A 155 13.15 20.52 -7.56
C GLY A 155 13.58 19.64 -8.76
N ALA A 156 13.80 18.35 -8.51
CA ALA A 156 14.14 17.37 -9.55
C ALA A 156 13.18 16.16 -9.50
N PRO A 157 12.98 15.45 -10.61
CA PRO A 157 12.20 14.20 -10.63
C PRO A 157 12.76 13.19 -9.62
N ILE A 158 11.89 12.52 -8.88
CA ILE A 158 12.25 11.43 -7.98
C ILE A 158 12.68 10.24 -8.82
N PRO A 159 13.93 9.76 -8.71
CA PRO A 159 14.41 8.59 -9.44
C PRO A 159 13.85 7.29 -8.83
N GLU A 160 14.13 6.17 -9.46
CA GLU A 160 13.77 4.85 -8.93
C GLU A 160 14.80 4.38 -7.91
N GLY A 161 14.64 4.87 -6.69
CA GLY A 161 15.39 4.48 -5.48
C GLY A 161 16.78 5.06 -5.33
N TYR A 162 17.49 5.36 -6.41
CA TYR A 162 18.88 5.83 -6.34
C TYR A 162 19.08 7.18 -7.01
N LEU A 163 19.91 8.01 -6.37
CA LEU A 163 20.25 9.35 -6.84
C LEU A 163 21.72 9.37 -7.26
N ASP A 164 21.99 9.86 -8.47
CA ASP A 164 23.34 10.17 -8.91
C ASP A 164 23.79 11.48 -8.24
N VAL A 165 24.86 11.43 -7.49
CA VAL A 165 25.44 12.61 -6.81
C VAL A 165 26.89 12.80 -7.21
N SER A 166 27.33 14.07 -7.23
CA SER A 166 28.74 14.42 -7.33
C SER A 166 29.22 14.93 -5.97
N VAL A 167 30.27 14.33 -5.46
CA VAL A 167 30.86 14.69 -4.17
C VAL A 167 32.23 15.28 -4.41
N ASP A 168 32.47 16.51 -3.93
CA ASP A 168 33.78 17.12 -3.98
C ASP A 168 34.72 16.41 -3.02
N THR A 169 35.85 15.94 -3.54
CA THR A 169 36.91 15.31 -2.77
C THR A 169 38.23 16.04 -2.96
N ALA A 170 39.21 15.76 -2.11
CA ALA A 170 40.57 16.32 -2.26
C ALA A 170 41.24 16.01 -3.62
N ALA A 171 40.76 14.92 -4.28
CA ALA A 171 41.21 14.50 -5.61
C ALA A 171 40.34 15.00 -6.77
N GLY A 172 39.38 15.91 -6.49
CA GLY A 172 38.39 16.43 -7.43
C GLY A 172 37.00 15.77 -7.26
N PRO A 173 36.01 16.24 -8.04
CA PRO A 173 34.64 15.73 -7.98
C PRO A 173 34.58 14.23 -8.33
N ARG A 174 33.84 13.45 -7.55
CA ARG A 174 33.56 12.03 -7.80
C ARG A 174 32.06 11.78 -7.87
N GLY A 175 31.62 11.15 -8.96
CA GLY A 175 30.26 10.67 -9.11
C GLY A 175 30.05 9.37 -8.32
N GLN A 176 28.91 9.27 -7.62
CA GLN A 176 28.46 8.04 -7.00
C GLN A 176 26.93 7.97 -6.97
N GLN A 177 26.40 6.77 -6.87
CA GLN A 177 24.99 6.56 -6.61
C GLN A 177 24.75 6.34 -5.13
N ILE A 178 23.78 7.04 -4.56
CA ILE A 178 23.33 6.86 -3.18
C ILE A 178 21.87 6.50 -3.17
N LEU A 179 21.41 5.81 -2.11
CA LEU A 179 19.99 5.65 -1.87
C LEU A 179 19.34 7.03 -1.77
N TYR A 180 18.19 7.24 -2.42
CA TYR A 180 17.51 8.55 -2.35
C TYR A 180 17.20 8.89 -0.89
N PRO A 181 17.50 10.12 -0.43
CA PRO A 181 17.31 10.52 0.95
C PRO A 181 15.85 10.39 1.40
N THR A 182 15.62 9.64 2.46
CA THR A 182 14.27 9.43 3.00
C THR A 182 13.80 10.60 3.85
N ARG A 183 12.51 10.95 3.75
CA ARG A 183 11.87 12.01 4.54
C ARG A 183 10.48 11.55 5.00
N PRO A 184 10.39 10.55 5.89
CA PRO A 184 9.13 9.93 6.27
C PRO A 184 8.20 10.91 6.99
N GLY A 185 6.94 11.00 6.53
CA GLY A 185 5.93 11.88 7.12
C GLY A 185 5.06 11.22 8.20
N SER A 186 5.28 9.95 8.54
CA SER A 186 4.57 9.22 9.59
C SER A 186 5.41 8.06 10.11
N VAL A 187 4.99 7.44 11.23
CA VAL A 187 5.64 6.23 11.77
C VAL A 187 5.61 5.10 10.75
N TYR A 188 4.50 4.91 10.03
CA TYR A 188 4.44 3.94 8.94
C TYR A 188 5.50 4.21 7.85
N HIS A 189 5.60 5.45 7.35
CA HIS A 189 6.62 5.79 6.35
C HIS A 189 8.04 5.62 6.90
N MET A 190 8.23 5.87 8.22
CA MET A 190 9.51 5.65 8.88
C MET A 190 9.88 4.16 8.89
N THR A 191 8.94 3.25 9.21
CA THR A 191 9.23 1.80 9.15
C THR A 191 9.63 1.39 7.74
N LYS A 192 8.94 1.86 6.71
CA LYS A 192 9.31 1.59 5.31
C LYS A 192 10.67 2.15 4.90
N SER A 193 11.09 3.27 5.49
CA SER A 193 12.46 3.80 5.30
C SER A 193 13.51 2.94 6.00
N LEU A 194 13.19 2.38 7.16
CA LEU A 194 14.07 1.44 7.87
C LEU A 194 14.20 0.11 7.13
N ASP A 195 13.12 -0.38 6.50
CA ASP A 195 13.17 -1.58 5.65
C ASP A 195 14.18 -1.42 4.51
N GLN A 196 14.26 -0.24 3.86
CA GLN A 196 15.26 0.01 2.82
C GLN A 196 16.69 -0.18 3.33
N ILE A 197 16.97 0.23 4.57
CA ILE A 197 18.31 0.05 5.19
C ILE A 197 18.56 -1.42 5.47
N LEU A 198 17.59 -2.15 6.01
CA LEU A 198 17.67 -3.59 6.22
C LEU A 198 17.95 -4.30 4.89
N PHE A 199 17.22 -3.97 3.83
CA PHE A 199 17.41 -4.60 2.52
C PHE A 199 18.79 -4.34 1.94
N GLN A 200 19.33 -3.10 2.04
CA GLN A 200 20.68 -2.80 1.58
C GLN A 200 21.71 -3.66 2.34
N PHE A 201 21.56 -3.80 3.66
CA PHE A 201 22.44 -4.62 4.48
C PHE A 201 22.40 -6.08 4.05
N TYR A 202 21.24 -6.71 3.99
CA TYR A 202 21.10 -8.13 3.69
C TYR A 202 21.41 -8.49 2.23
N ALA A 203 21.14 -7.61 1.29
CA ALA A 203 21.55 -7.81 -0.10
C ALA A 203 23.09 -7.76 -0.24
N GLN A 204 23.74 -6.81 0.44
CA GLN A 204 25.20 -6.64 0.35
C GLN A 204 25.98 -7.71 1.12
N ASN A 205 25.54 -8.05 2.35
CA ASN A 205 26.32 -8.91 3.24
C ASN A 205 25.97 -10.40 3.09
N ASP A 206 24.69 -10.70 2.82
CA ASP A 206 24.19 -12.08 2.76
C ASP A 206 23.76 -12.51 1.35
N GLY A 207 23.85 -11.59 0.38
CA GLY A 207 23.56 -11.88 -1.03
C GLY A 207 22.08 -12.11 -1.34
N LEU A 208 21.15 -11.66 -0.46
CA LEU A 208 19.72 -11.84 -0.71
C LEU A 208 19.28 -11.07 -1.96
N ARG A 209 18.43 -11.69 -2.76
CA ARG A 209 17.84 -11.10 -3.96
C ARG A 209 16.59 -10.34 -3.59
N ILE A 210 16.64 -9.01 -3.62
CA ILE A 210 15.56 -8.15 -3.10
C ILE A 210 15.13 -7.13 -4.15
N THR A 211 13.82 -7.04 -4.35
CA THR A 211 13.16 -5.95 -5.09
C THR A 211 12.21 -5.21 -4.15
N ASP A 212 12.37 -3.89 -4.04
CA ASP A 212 11.52 -3.01 -3.23
C ASP A 212 10.64 -2.15 -4.14
N LEU A 213 9.32 -2.30 -4.02
CA LEU A 213 8.34 -1.60 -4.85
C LEU A 213 7.80 -0.38 -4.10
N HIS A 214 8.25 0.83 -4.48
CA HIS A 214 7.76 2.07 -3.90
C HIS A 214 6.38 2.41 -4.46
N GLN A 215 5.34 1.90 -3.80
CA GLN A 215 3.97 1.97 -4.27
C GLN A 215 3.34 3.34 -4.05
N GLY A 216 2.67 3.85 -5.09
CA GLY A 216 1.73 4.96 -5.03
C GLY A 216 0.42 4.57 -4.33
N ILE A 217 -0.51 5.52 -4.25
CA ILE A 217 -1.84 5.28 -3.68
C ILE A 217 -2.62 4.34 -4.60
N VAL A 218 -2.99 3.17 -4.08
CA VAL A 218 -3.79 2.19 -4.84
C VAL A 218 -5.25 2.60 -4.85
N TRP A 219 -5.85 2.56 -6.03
CA TRP A 219 -7.29 2.76 -6.25
C TRP A 219 -7.91 1.59 -7.03
N GLY A 220 -9.23 1.57 -7.09
CA GLY A 220 -9.98 0.46 -7.69
C GLY A 220 -10.34 -0.61 -6.66
N THR A 221 -11.23 -1.51 -7.04
CA THR A 221 -11.80 -2.55 -6.17
C THR A 221 -11.62 -3.95 -6.73
N HIS A 222 -11.44 -4.07 -8.04
CA HIS A 222 -11.39 -5.36 -8.73
C HIS A 222 -10.12 -5.57 -9.53
N THR A 223 -9.79 -6.85 -9.68
CA THR A 223 -8.91 -7.38 -10.72
C THR A 223 -9.68 -8.39 -11.56
N ASP A 224 -9.12 -8.81 -12.68
CA ASP A 224 -9.73 -9.84 -13.55
C ASP A 224 -10.08 -11.12 -12.76
N GLN A 225 -9.33 -11.42 -11.71
CA GLN A 225 -9.54 -12.60 -10.88
C GLN A 225 -10.63 -12.38 -9.82
N THR A 226 -10.64 -11.23 -9.16
CA THR A 226 -11.63 -10.95 -8.11
C THR A 226 -13.04 -10.75 -8.65
N ARG A 227 -13.20 -10.49 -9.96
CA ARG A 227 -14.51 -10.39 -10.64
C ARG A 227 -15.17 -11.72 -10.93
N ARG A 228 -14.43 -12.84 -10.87
CA ARG A 228 -14.95 -14.16 -11.28
C ARG A 228 -16.07 -14.66 -10.38
N HIS A 229 -16.06 -14.27 -9.11
CA HIS A 229 -17.09 -14.66 -8.16
C HIS A 229 -17.28 -13.58 -7.08
N GLU A 230 -18.52 -13.37 -6.64
CA GLU A 230 -18.83 -12.31 -5.66
C GLU A 230 -18.08 -12.47 -4.34
N GLN A 231 -17.88 -13.71 -3.86
CA GLN A 231 -17.14 -13.99 -2.62
C GLN A 231 -15.61 -13.84 -2.77
N LEU A 232 -15.09 -13.66 -3.99
CA LEU A 232 -13.69 -13.34 -4.23
C LEU A 232 -13.42 -11.83 -4.19
N ILE A 233 -14.46 -11.00 -4.01
CA ILE A 233 -14.34 -9.56 -3.97
C ILE A 233 -13.27 -9.11 -2.98
N ASN A 234 -12.54 -8.05 -3.36
CA ASN A 234 -11.53 -7.48 -2.49
C ASN A 234 -12.15 -6.64 -1.37
N ARG A 235 -11.44 -6.46 -0.27
CA ARG A 235 -11.85 -5.52 0.76
C ARG A 235 -11.89 -4.09 0.20
N PHE A 236 -12.77 -3.27 0.74
CA PHE A 236 -12.92 -1.89 0.34
C PHE A 236 -13.04 -0.99 1.58
N ASP A 237 -11.93 -0.35 1.94
CA ASP A 237 -11.85 0.51 3.12
C ASP A 237 -12.31 1.93 2.80
N TYR A 238 -13.15 2.50 3.66
CA TYR A 238 -13.73 3.84 3.47
C TYR A 238 -13.54 4.77 4.68
N ASP A 239 -13.06 4.24 5.77
CA ASP A 239 -12.82 4.96 7.02
C ASP A 239 -11.63 5.94 6.91
N GLY A 240 -11.47 6.78 7.93
CA GLY A 240 -10.43 7.81 7.97
C GLY A 240 -9.01 7.27 8.15
N ASP A 241 -8.85 6.04 8.63
CA ASP A 241 -7.54 5.44 8.90
C ASP A 241 -7.01 4.64 7.70
N TYR A 242 -7.85 3.78 7.08
CA TYR A 242 -7.44 2.87 6.02
C TYR A 242 -7.95 3.21 4.62
N GLY A 243 -8.99 4.03 4.51
CA GLY A 243 -9.53 4.46 3.22
C GLY A 243 -8.54 5.35 2.45
N THR A 244 -8.19 4.94 1.21
CA THR A 244 -7.37 5.79 0.34
C THR A 244 -8.18 6.96 -0.23
N VAL A 245 -7.54 8.06 -0.54
CA VAL A 245 -8.23 9.32 -0.89
C VAL A 245 -9.21 9.15 -2.06
N LEU A 246 -8.78 8.50 -3.13
CA LEU A 246 -9.62 8.33 -4.32
C LEU A 246 -10.79 7.39 -4.05
N ASN A 247 -10.55 6.24 -3.44
CA ASN A 247 -11.59 5.30 -3.07
C ASN A 247 -12.61 5.95 -2.10
N ARG A 248 -12.14 6.76 -1.15
CA ARG A 248 -13.04 7.52 -0.26
C ARG A 248 -13.90 8.52 -1.02
N PHE A 249 -13.34 9.28 -1.95
CA PHE A 249 -14.13 10.22 -2.76
C PHE A 249 -15.22 9.49 -3.54
N LEU A 250 -14.93 8.35 -4.12
CA LEU A 250 -15.90 7.56 -4.88
C LEU A 250 -17.02 7.02 -3.98
N ILE A 251 -16.69 6.58 -2.76
CA ILE A 251 -17.69 6.18 -1.77
C ILE A 251 -18.52 7.37 -1.31
N GLN A 252 -17.90 8.51 -0.98
CA GLN A 252 -18.60 9.72 -0.60
C GLN A 252 -19.59 10.16 -1.69
N ALA A 253 -19.15 10.16 -2.94
CA ALA A 253 -19.99 10.44 -4.09
C ALA A 253 -21.17 9.47 -4.19
N ALA A 254 -20.93 8.18 -4.03
CA ALA A 254 -21.96 7.13 -4.15
C ALA A 254 -23.10 7.27 -3.13
N ILE A 255 -22.80 7.79 -1.93
CA ILE A 255 -23.79 7.95 -0.83
C ILE A 255 -24.32 9.39 -0.67
N GLY A 256 -23.97 10.28 -1.60
CA GLY A 256 -24.35 11.69 -1.53
C GLY A 256 -23.71 12.47 -0.38
N TYR A 257 -22.53 12.03 0.08
CA TYR A 257 -21.74 12.73 1.08
C TYR A 257 -20.77 13.70 0.39
N PRO A 258 -20.50 14.90 0.96
CA PRO A 258 -19.51 15.81 0.36
C PRO A 258 -18.13 15.19 0.25
N LEU A 259 -17.43 15.42 -0.86
CA LEU A 259 -16.04 14.98 -1.03
C LEU A 259 -15.15 15.77 -0.08
N THR A 260 -14.49 15.10 0.87
CA THR A 260 -13.69 15.76 1.91
C THR A 260 -12.23 15.88 1.51
N VAL A 261 -11.79 17.10 1.21
CA VAL A 261 -10.41 17.46 0.84
C VAL A 261 -9.69 18.06 2.05
N HIS A 262 -8.50 17.57 2.36
CA HIS A 262 -7.68 18.13 3.43
C HIS A 262 -6.82 19.31 2.94
N GLY A 263 -6.81 20.43 3.69
CA GLY A 263 -6.11 21.64 3.31
C GLY A 263 -6.66 22.26 2.03
N THR A 264 -5.81 22.81 1.19
CA THR A 264 -6.16 23.37 -0.13
C THR A 264 -6.41 22.31 -1.20
N GLY A 265 -6.04 21.06 -0.93
CA GLY A 265 -6.04 20.00 -1.94
C GLY A 265 -4.95 20.14 -3.00
N GLY A 266 -4.02 21.09 -2.84
CA GLY A 266 -2.90 21.32 -3.77
C GLY A 266 -1.80 20.25 -3.72
N GLN A 267 -1.93 19.30 -2.78
CA GLN A 267 -0.97 18.19 -2.64
C GLN A 267 -1.08 17.24 -3.82
N THR A 268 0.03 17.05 -4.54
CA THR A 268 0.16 16.04 -5.61
C THR A 268 0.53 14.69 -5.00
N ARG A 269 -0.10 13.63 -5.50
CA ARG A 269 0.15 12.24 -5.08
C ARG A 269 0.29 11.35 -6.31
N ALA A 270 1.05 10.28 -6.16
CA ALA A 270 1.16 9.22 -7.17
C ALA A 270 0.08 8.16 -6.94
N PHE A 271 -0.50 7.68 -8.03
CA PHE A 271 -1.59 6.70 -8.03
C PHE A 271 -1.26 5.51 -8.91
N ILE A 272 -1.87 4.37 -8.58
CA ILE A 272 -1.83 3.15 -9.36
C ILE A 272 -3.15 2.39 -9.21
N HIS A 273 -3.64 1.84 -10.33
CA HIS A 273 -4.79 0.94 -10.29
C HIS A 273 -4.44 -0.41 -9.66
N LEU A 274 -5.36 -1.02 -8.91
CA LEU A 274 -5.14 -2.31 -8.23
C LEU A 274 -4.68 -3.41 -9.20
N GLN A 275 -5.25 -3.48 -10.41
CA GLN A 275 -4.82 -4.45 -11.44
C GLN A 275 -3.37 -4.23 -11.87
N ASP A 276 -2.93 -2.98 -12.00
CA ASP A 276 -1.54 -2.67 -12.35
C ASP A 276 -0.60 -2.94 -11.18
N SER A 277 -1.05 -2.75 -9.94
CA SER A 277 -0.26 -3.12 -8.77
C SER A 277 0.10 -4.61 -8.80
N VAL A 278 -0.86 -5.51 -9.10
CA VAL A 278 -0.56 -6.95 -9.20
C VAL A 278 0.27 -7.31 -10.43
N ARG A 279 0.10 -6.59 -11.56
CA ARG A 279 0.95 -6.76 -12.75
C ARG A 279 2.40 -6.35 -12.50
N CYS A 280 2.62 -5.27 -11.77
CA CYS A 280 3.96 -4.84 -11.37
C CYS A 280 4.68 -5.91 -10.56
N ILE A 281 3.98 -6.60 -9.65
CA ILE A 281 4.55 -7.71 -8.88
C ILE A 281 4.91 -8.88 -9.80
N GLU A 282 4.05 -9.23 -10.75
CA GLU A 282 4.36 -10.24 -11.77
C GLU A 282 5.63 -9.87 -12.58
N LEU A 283 5.74 -8.61 -13.01
CA LEU A 283 6.90 -8.13 -13.76
C LEU A 283 8.17 -8.16 -12.91
N ALA A 284 8.10 -7.74 -11.65
CA ALA A 284 9.22 -7.81 -10.71
C ALA A 284 9.69 -9.26 -10.50
N LEU A 285 8.78 -10.23 -10.41
CA LEU A 285 9.13 -11.65 -10.30
C LEU A 285 9.86 -12.19 -11.53
N LYS A 286 9.56 -11.66 -12.72
CA LYS A 286 10.23 -12.04 -13.97
C LYS A 286 11.61 -11.42 -14.13
N ASP A 287 11.86 -10.30 -13.44
CA ASP A 287 13.11 -9.54 -13.48
C ASP A 287 13.81 -9.54 -12.11
N ALA A 288 14.03 -10.72 -11.56
CA ALA A 288 14.70 -10.89 -10.27
C ALA A 288 16.18 -10.44 -10.34
N PRO A 289 16.70 -9.72 -9.33
CA PRO A 289 18.13 -9.44 -9.25
C PRO A 289 18.95 -10.73 -9.06
N ALA A 290 20.20 -10.74 -9.47
CA ALA A 290 21.12 -11.82 -9.13
C ALA A 290 21.54 -11.74 -7.66
N ALA A 291 22.05 -12.85 -7.11
CA ALA A 291 22.61 -12.86 -5.76
C ALA A 291 23.80 -11.89 -5.65
N GLY A 292 23.80 -11.06 -4.62
CA GLY A 292 24.83 -10.03 -4.41
C GLY A 292 24.66 -8.76 -5.24
N GLU A 293 23.65 -8.68 -6.11
CA GLU A 293 23.27 -7.40 -6.69
C GLU A 293 22.65 -6.49 -5.63
N ARG A 294 22.77 -5.18 -5.83
CA ARG A 294 22.08 -4.22 -4.98
C ARG A 294 20.57 -4.39 -5.08
N VAL A 295 19.85 -3.95 -4.06
CA VAL A 295 18.38 -3.93 -4.05
C VAL A 295 17.85 -3.22 -5.29
N ARG A 296 16.96 -3.87 -6.05
CA ARG A 296 16.23 -3.19 -7.12
C ARG A 296 15.08 -2.40 -6.52
N ILE A 297 14.96 -1.15 -6.91
CA ILE A 297 13.90 -0.28 -6.43
C ILE A 297 13.11 0.22 -7.64
N PHE A 298 11.80 -0.03 -7.64
CA PHE A 298 10.88 0.43 -8.68
C PHE A 298 9.83 1.35 -8.11
N ASN A 299 9.58 2.47 -8.77
CA ASN A 299 8.44 3.32 -8.45
C ASN A 299 7.16 2.74 -9.04
N GLN A 300 6.37 2.09 -8.20
CA GLN A 300 5.14 1.40 -8.58
C GLN A 300 3.97 2.39 -8.62
N MET A 301 3.87 3.14 -9.71
CA MET A 301 2.83 4.14 -9.94
C MET A 301 2.54 4.28 -11.43
N THR A 302 1.41 4.86 -11.80
CA THR A 302 1.02 5.07 -13.21
C THR A 302 0.80 6.53 -13.55
N GLU A 303 0.35 7.34 -12.60
CA GLU A 303 0.06 8.76 -12.82
C GLU A 303 0.13 9.57 -11.51
N THR A 304 0.25 10.88 -11.64
CA THR A 304 0.22 11.81 -10.51
C THR A 304 -0.92 12.79 -10.67
N HIS A 305 -1.63 13.09 -9.55
CA HIS A 305 -2.74 14.04 -9.53
C HIS A 305 -2.71 14.89 -8.27
N ARG A 306 -3.15 16.13 -8.39
CA ARG A 306 -3.50 16.96 -7.23
C ARG A 306 -4.82 16.46 -6.63
N VAL A 307 -4.89 16.45 -5.32
CA VAL A 307 -6.07 15.94 -4.61
C VAL A 307 -7.34 16.74 -4.95
N ARG A 308 -7.23 18.06 -5.12
CA ARG A 308 -8.36 18.92 -5.54
C ARG A 308 -8.86 18.58 -6.95
N ASP A 309 -7.96 18.32 -7.89
CA ASP A 309 -8.33 18.03 -9.28
C ASP A 309 -9.11 16.71 -9.36
N LEU A 310 -8.72 15.71 -8.55
CA LEU A 310 -9.47 14.47 -8.39
C LEU A 310 -10.84 14.69 -7.75
N ALA A 311 -10.92 15.51 -6.71
CA ALA A 311 -12.20 15.84 -6.09
C ALA A 311 -13.15 16.52 -7.06
N GLU A 312 -12.65 17.49 -7.85
CA GLU A 312 -13.43 18.18 -8.88
C GLU A 312 -13.85 17.23 -10.00
N LEU A 313 -13.00 16.33 -10.44
CA LEU A 313 -13.35 15.32 -11.45
C LEU A 313 -14.52 14.46 -10.98
N ILE A 314 -14.44 13.91 -9.77
CA ILE A 314 -15.48 13.05 -9.21
C ILE A 314 -16.76 13.87 -8.90
N ALA A 315 -16.60 15.11 -8.43
CA ALA A 315 -17.72 16.00 -8.18
C ALA A 315 -18.54 16.26 -9.46
N ARG A 316 -17.86 16.52 -10.58
CA ARG A 316 -18.53 16.67 -11.90
C ARG A 316 -19.22 15.38 -12.35
N MET A 317 -18.57 14.23 -12.21
CA MET A 317 -19.12 12.93 -12.63
C MET A 317 -20.37 12.54 -11.82
N ALA A 318 -20.37 12.80 -10.51
CA ALA A 318 -21.39 12.30 -9.59
C ALA A 318 -22.38 13.38 -9.12
N GLY A 319 -22.22 14.64 -9.53
CA GLY A 319 -23.02 15.76 -9.01
C GLY A 319 -22.79 16.02 -7.50
N ALA A 320 -21.61 15.67 -6.98
CA ALA A 320 -21.28 15.79 -5.56
C ALA A 320 -20.74 17.19 -5.22
N LYS A 321 -20.87 17.58 -3.94
CA LYS A 321 -20.23 18.80 -3.40
C LYS A 321 -18.83 18.47 -2.89
N VAL A 322 -17.91 19.45 -2.93
CA VAL A 322 -16.59 19.36 -2.31
C VAL A 322 -16.59 20.16 -1.01
N ALA A 323 -16.01 19.60 0.05
CA ALA A 323 -15.82 20.25 1.34
C ALA A 323 -14.34 20.20 1.74
N TYR A 324 -13.80 21.31 2.23
CA TYR A 324 -12.42 21.42 2.65
C TYR A 324 -12.31 21.30 4.16
N LEU A 325 -11.41 20.44 4.64
CA LEU A 325 -11.14 20.19 6.06
C LEU A 325 -9.71 20.63 6.40
N PRO A 326 -9.43 20.98 7.67
CA PRO A 326 -8.04 21.23 8.09
C PRO A 326 -7.12 20.06 7.74
N ASN A 327 -5.92 20.36 7.23
CA ASN A 327 -4.95 19.30 6.93
C ASN A 327 -4.34 18.78 8.24
N PRO A 328 -4.46 17.47 8.56
CA PRO A 328 -3.86 16.91 9.76
C PRO A 328 -2.35 16.72 9.66
N ARG A 329 -1.77 16.87 8.48
CA ARG A 329 -0.35 16.63 8.20
C ARG A 329 0.44 17.92 8.22
N LYS A 330 1.71 17.84 8.65
CA LYS A 330 2.68 18.93 8.50
C LYS A 330 3.33 18.83 7.12
N GLU A 331 2.65 19.32 6.12
CA GLU A 331 3.15 19.38 4.73
C GLU A 331 2.82 20.74 4.11
N ALA A 332 3.49 21.09 3.02
CA ALA A 332 3.17 22.31 2.29
C ALA A 332 1.76 22.21 1.68
N ASP A 333 1.09 23.35 1.54
CA ASP A 333 -0.25 23.42 0.96
C ASP A 333 -0.28 22.99 -0.50
N GLU A 334 0.83 23.18 -1.21
CA GLU A 334 1.05 22.71 -2.56
C GLU A 334 2.43 22.06 -2.68
N ASN A 335 2.51 21.01 -3.51
CA ASN A 335 3.78 20.42 -3.91
C ASN A 335 3.69 19.92 -5.35
N GLU A 336 4.82 19.95 -6.03
CA GLU A 336 4.99 19.24 -7.29
C GLU A 336 5.62 17.87 -7.00
N LEU A 337 5.05 16.84 -7.60
CA LEU A 337 5.56 15.49 -7.50
C LEU A 337 5.78 14.95 -8.91
N VAL A 338 7.02 15.00 -9.37
CA VAL A 338 7.45 14.36 -10.62
C VAL A 338 8.20 13.10 -10.25
N VAL A 339 7.75 11.96 -10.74
CA VAL A 339 8.28 10.64 -10.39
C VAL A 339 8.60 9.87 -11.66
N LYS A 340 9.78 9.25 -11.71
CA LYS A 340 10.13 8.32 -12.78
C LYS A 340 9.60 6.92 -12.46
N ASN A 341 9.03 6.26 -13.46
CA ASN A 341 8.59 4.86 -13.41
C ASN A 341 8.97 4.11 -14.69
N ASP A 342 10.12 4.49 -15.26
CA ASP A 342 10.57 4.05 -16.57
C ASP A 342 10.82 2.53 -16.61
N GLN A 343 11.26 1.94 -15.51
CA GLN A 343 11.59 0.52 -15.44
C GLN A 343 10.37 -0.38 -15.66
N PHE A 344 9.24 -0.12 -14.99
CA PHE A 344 8.02 -0.91 -15.24
C PHE A 344 7.48 -0.74 -16.66
N LEU A 345 7.58 0.46 -17.22
CA LEU A 345 7.21 0.70 -18.63
C LEU A 345 8.12 -0.09 -19.58
N ALA A 346 9.42 -0.12 -19.31
CA ALA A 346 10.38 -0.92 -20.09
C ALA A 346 10.13 -2.43 -19.96
N LEU A 347 9.67 -2.90 -18.79
CA LEU A 347 9.25 -4.30 -18.57
C LEU A 347 7.91 -4.64 -19.22
N GLY A 348 7.23 -3.67 -19.85
CA GLY A 348 6.00 -3.87 -20.61
C GLY A 348 4.71 -3.60 -19.83
N LEU A 349 4.77 -2.89 -18.71
CA LEU A 349 3.56 -2.41 -18.05
C LEU A 349 2.77 -1.50 -19.01
N LYS A 350 1.49 -1.79 -19.18
CA LYS A 350 0.53 -0.93 -19.88
C LYS A 350 -0.35 -0.27 -18.83
N PRO A 351 -0.09 1.01 -18.49
CA PRO A 351 -0.76 1.69 -17.40
C PRO A 351 -2.27 1.80 -17.59
N ILE A 352 -3.01 1.49 -16.53
CA ILE A 352 -4.42 1.84 -16.37
C ILE A 352 -4.45 3.22 -15.73
N THR A 353 -4.94 4.20 -16.48
CA THR A 353 -5.09 5.58 -16.01
C THR A 353 -6.51 5.87 -15.54
N LEU A 354 -6.70 6.99 -14.84
CA LEU A 354 -7.99 7.45 -14.33
C LEU A 354 -8.95 7.79 -15.48
N ALA A 355 -9.59 6.77 -16.03
CA ALA A 355 -10.65 6.92 -17.02
C ALA A 355 -12.02 6.91 -16.33
N GLU A 356 -12.97 7.70 -16.84
CA GLU A 356 -14.32 7.83 -16.27
C GLU A 356 -15.04 6.49 -16.11
N GLY A 357 -14.90 5.56 -17.07
CA GLY A 357 -15.52 4.25 -17.02
C GLY A 357 -15.05 3.38 -15.85
N LEU A 358 -13.77 3.49 -15.46
CA LEU A 358 -13.21 2.75 -14.34
C LEU A 358 -13.60 3.36 -12.98
N LEU A 359 -13.76 4.68 -12.93
CA LEU A 359 -14.25 5.35 -11.74
C LEU A 359 -15.73 5.01 -11.48
N SER A 360 -16.54 4.89 -12.51
CA SER A 360 -17.95 4.49 -12.39
C SER A 360 -18.11 3.09 -11.80
N GLU A 361 -17.24 2.13 -12.15
CA GLU A 361 -17.25 0.79 -11.55
C GLU A 361 -17.07 0.84 -10.02
N VAL A 362 -16.14 1.65 -9.52
CA VAL A 362 -15.94 1.80 -8.07
C VAL A 362 -17.16 2.44 -7.41
N VAL A 363 -17.80 3.41 -8.08
CA VAL A 363 -19.07 4.02 -7.62
C VAL A 363 -20.18 2.97 -7.57
N ASP A 364 -20.29 2.10 -8.56
CA ASP A 364 -21.31 1.05 -8.61
C ASP A 364 -21.12 0.01 -7.48
N VAL A 365 -19.89 -0.40 -7.21
CA VAL A 365 -19.56 -1.25 -6.06
C VAL A 365 -19.94 -0.53 -4.75
N ALA A 366 -19.62 0.76 -4.62
CA ALA A 366 -19.96 1.53 -3.44
C ALA A 366 -21.49 1.66 -3.25
N ARG A 367 -22.25 1.86 -4.33
CA ARG A 367 -23.73 1.89 -4.30
C ARG A 367 -24.33 0.55 -3.91
N LYS A 368 -23.84 -0.55 -4.50
CA LYS A 368 -24.30 -1.92 -4.19
C LYS A 368 -24.22 -2.22 -2.69
N TYR A 369 -23.15 -1.78 -2.03
CA TYR A 369 -22.91 -2.04 -0.61
C TYR A 369 -23.15 -0.82 0.30
N ALA A 370 -23.80 0.24 -0.20
CA ALA A 370 -24.03 1.48 0.55
C ALA A 370 -24.74 1.27 1.90
N HIS A 371 -25.62 0.24 1.99
CA HIS A 371 -26.32 -0.13 3.22
C HIS A 371 -25.38 -0.59 4.35
N ARG A 372 -24.12 -0.92 4.05
CA ARG A 372 -23.10 -1.32 5.02
C ARG A 372 -22.27 -0.14 5.55
N ILE A 373 -22.46 1.07 5.01
CA ILE A 373 -21.65 2.23 5.38
C ILE A 373 -22.13 2.81 6.71
N ASP A 374 -21.23 2.85 7.68
CA ASP A 374 -21.40 3.71 8.85
C ASP A 374 -20.98 5.13 8.50
N ARG A 375 -21.97 6.01 8.35
CA ARG A 375 -21.75 7.42 7.97
C ARG A 375 -20.90 8.18 8.98
N SER A 376 -20.87 7.77 10.25
CA SER A 376 -20.04 8.40 11.29
C SER A 376 -18.55 8.16 11.08
N ARG A 377 -18.17 7.13 10.31
CA ARG A 377 -16.80 6.76 9.99
C ARG A 377 -16.29 7.33 8.67
N VAL A 378 -17.17 7.92 7.88
CA VAL A 378 -16.82 8.52 6.57
C VAL A 378 -15.95 9.78 6.70
N PRO A 379 -16.13 10.69 7.68
CA PRO A 379 -15.24 11.82 7.87
C PRO A 379 -13.84 11.32 8.20
N ALA A 380 -12.85 11.75 7.42
CA ALA A 380 -11.45 11.46 7.70
C ALA A 380 -10.95 12.35 8.84
N VAL A 381 -11.30 12.01 10.05
CA VAL A 381 -10.76 12.64 11.26
C VAL A 381 -9.48 11.89 11.61
N SER A 382 -8.34 12.47 11.29
CA SER A 382 -7.01 11.93 11.61
C SER A 382 -6.23 13.00 12.34
N ALA A 383 -5.91 12.76 13.60
CA ALA A 383 -5.10 13.66 14.40
C ALA A 383 -3.63 13.23 14.36
N TRP A 384 -2.81 13.90 13.55
CA TRP A 384 -1.38 13.64 13.43
C TRP A 384 -0.54 14.46 14.40
N THR A 385 -1.13 15.47 15.05
CA THR A 385 -0.48 16.30 16.06
C THR A 385 -1.45 16.53 17.23
N LYS A 386 -0.91 16.73 18.45
CA LYS A 386 -1.70 17.03 19.65
C LYS A 386 -2.62 18.25 19.49
N ASP A 387 -2.14 19.29 18.78
CA ASP A 387 -2.92 20.52 18.56
C ASP A 387 -4.17 20.29 17.70
N ILE A 388 -4.10 19.36 16.76
CA ILE A 388 -5.23 18.99 15.90
C ILE A 388 -6.18 18.08 16.65
N ALA A 389 -5.68 17.15 17.49
CA ALA A 389 -6.50 16.31 18.36
C ALA A 389 -7.40 17.15 19.27
N GLN A 390 -6.85 18.19 19.91
CA GLN A 390 -7.63 19.09 20.77
C GLN A 390 -8.72 19.88 20.01
N ARG A 391 -8.48 20.24 18.74
CA ARG A 391 -9.48 20.93 17.91
C ARG A 391 -10.61 20.01 17.45
N VAL A 392 -10.32 18.74 17.29
CA VAL A 392 -11.30 17.71 16.87
C VAL A 392 -12.19 17.28 18.05
N GLU A 393 -11.62 17.15 19.26
CA GLU A 393 -12.40 16.81 20.47
C GLU A 393 -13.40 17.91 20.86
N HIS A 394 -13.17 19.15 20.43
CA HIS A 394 -14.07 20.29 20.70
C HIS A 394 -15.16 20.51 19.64
N ASP A 395 -15.27 19.65 18.62
CA ASP A 395 -16.40 19.65 17.67
C ASP A 395 -17.04 18.26 17.53
N PRO A 396 -17.69 17.74 18.60
CA PRO A 396 -18.31 16.42 18.59
C PRO A 396 -19.54 16.33 17.68
N GLU A 397 -20.05 17.45 17.14
CA GLU A 397 -21.29 17.46 16.35
C GLU A 397 -21.09 17.61 14.84
N GLY A 398 -19.87 17.77 14.34
CA GLY A 398 -19.60 17.86 12.89
C GLY A 398 -20.30 19.03 12.18
N LYS A 399 -20.70 20.07 12.89
CA LYS A 399 -21.56 21.16 12.39
C LYS A 399 -20.85 22.34 11.75
N ARG A 400 -19.51 22.35 11.66
CA ARG A 400 -18.79 23.47 11.03
C ARG A 400 -18.08 23.06 9.72
N LEU A 401 -18.86 22.66 8.73
CA LEU A 401 -18.46 22.79 7.34
C LEU A 401 -18.54 24.29 7.00
N ARG A 402 -17.43 25.02 7.05
CA ARG A 402 -17.39 26.38 6.49
C ARG A 402 -17.45 26.24 4.97
N SER A 403 -18.57 26.61 4.39
CA SER A 403 -18.63 26.96 2.98
C SER A 403 -17.75 28.22 2.80
N VAL A 404 -16.67 28.11 2.08
CA VAL A 404 -15.96 29.26 1.56
C VAL A 404 -16.72 29.70 0.32
N SER A 405 -17.36 30.85 0.42
CA SER A 405 -17.98 31.56 -0.69
C SER A 405 -16.91 32.09 -1.65
#